data_845916ecbed42facc1a1d5b9ea44bdcc
#
_entry.id   845916ecbed42facc1a1d5b9ea44bdcc
#
_cell.length_a   1.000
_cell.length_b   1.000
_cell.length_c   1.000
_cell.angle_alpha   90.00
_cell.angle_beta   90.00
_cell.angle_gamma   90.00
#
_symmetry.space_group_name_H-M   'P 1'
#
loop_
_entity.id
_entity.type
_entity.pdbx_description
1 polymer ?
#
loop_
_entity_poly.entity_id
_entity_poly.type
_entity_poly.pdbx_seq_one_letter_code
_entity_poly.pdbx_strand_id
1 'polypeptide(L)'
;RPGRFDRRVIVDRPYLIGRKAILKVHSKDVKLADDVDLDSIAKGTPGAVGADLANMINEAAIRAVKHGRDEVVQEDLEEAVEVIIAGKEKKDRILSKQERKIVAFHEVGHALVAGLLEGTDPVHKITIVPRTMGALGYTMQLPEEEKYLVSKEEMLNQITVMLGGRAAEEVVFNMVSTGASNDIERATQSARSMVTVYGMTERFDMMALESIQNRYLDGRAVRNCSEETSTLVDEEILKIIRQCHNKAIELLTENRDLLDEISEYLLEKETIFGTDFERFIYNKYPELKKIKEKEKEENKLDLEKEENELESEIEKIAAQ
;
A
#
# COMPACT_ATOMS: atom_id res chain seq x y z
N ARG A 1 17.16 32.10 -13.87
CA ARG A 1 17.78 33.38 -14.27
C ARG A 1 19.30 33.20 -14.22
N PRO A 2 20.03 33.31 -15.33
CA PRO A 2 21.48 33.28 -15.32
C PRO A 2 22.05 34.31 -14.36
N GLY A 3 23.10 33.95 -13.59
CA GLY A 3 23.74 34.83 -12.63
C GLY A 3 23.18 34.83 -11.21
N ARG A 4 22.09 34.05 -10.92
CA ARG A 4 21.54 33.89 -9.57
C ARG A 4 21.33 32.44 -9.17
N PHE A 5 20.83 31.61 -10.10
CA PHE A 5 20.60 30.17 -9.91
C PHE A 5 21.14 29.46 -11.13
N ASP A 6 22.40 29.06 -11.09
CA ASP A 6 23.12 28.49 -12.22
C ASP A 6 22.95 26.97 -12.33
N ARG A 7 22.53 26.32 -11.25
CA ARG A 7 22.27 24.89 -11.24
C ARG A 7 20.87 24.59 -10.69
N ARG A 8 20.19 23.65 -11.35
CA ARG A 8 18.97 23.05 -10.86
C ARG A 8 19.32 21.68 -10.32
N VAL A 9 19.18 21.51 -9.00
CA VAL A 9 19.35 20.21 -8.33
C VAL A 9 17.96 19.66 -8.06
N ILE A 10 17.68 18.50 -8.60
CA ILE A 10 16.43 17.78 -8.35
C ILE A 10 16.65 16.97 -7.08
N VAL A 11 15.75 17.12 -6.10
CA VAL A 11 15.72 16.31 -4.88
C VAL A 11 14.51 15.40 -5.00
N ASP A 12 14.76 14.17 -5.40
CA ASP A 12 13.71 13.14 -5.51
C ASP A 12 13.36 12.58 -4.13
N ARG A 13 12.26 11.80 -4.08
CA ARG A 13 11.90 11.04 -2.88
C ARG A 13 13.00 10.03 -2.58
N PRO A 14 13.35 9.82 -1.29
CA PRO A 14 14.41 8.90 -0.93
C PRO A 14 14.00 7.45 -1.23
N TYR A 15 14.92 6.69 -1.81
CA TYR A 15 14.83 5.24 -1.92
C TYR A 15 15.01 4.57 -0.56
N LEU A 16 14.82 3.26 -0.47
CA LEU A 16 14.90 2.48 0.78
C LEU A 16 16.17 2.80 1.58
N ILE A 17 17.34 2.77 0.96
CA ILE A 17 18.62 3.08 1.59
C ILE A 17 18.63 4.52 2.13
N GLY A 18 18.11 5.46 1.36
CA GLY A 18 17.98 6.86 1.78
C GLY A 18 17.03 7.02 2.96
N ARG A 19 15.88 6.32 2.97
CA ARG A 19 14.93 6.37 4.11
C ARG A 19 15.55 5.78 5.37
N LYS A 20 16.27 4.65 5.25
CA LYS A 20 17.03 4.06 6.36
C LYS A 20 18.06 5.04 6.92
N ALA A 21 18.83 5.72 6.07
CA ALA A 21 19.80 6.72 6.48
C ALA A 21 19.14 7.92 7.19
N ILE A 22 18.00 8.40 6.68
CA ILE A 22 17.24 9.50 7.28
C ILE A 22 16.68 9.09 8.65
N LEU A 23 16.09 7.91 8.79
CA LEU A 23 15.63 7.38 10.07
C LEU A 23 16.77 7.30 11.08
N LYS A 24 17.95 6.78 10.70
CA LYS A 24 19.15 6.74 11.54
C LYS A 24 19.61 8.14 11.99
N VAL A 25 19.50 9.15 11.12
CA VAL A 25 19.88 10.53 11.47
C VAL A 25 18.93 11.11 12.51
N HIS A 26 17.61 10.94 12.31
CA HIS A 26 16.61 11.49 13.24
C HIS A 26 16.44 10.70 14.53
N SER A 27 16.93 9.45 14.59
CA SER A 27 16.92 8.65 15.81
C SER A 27 18.15 8.87 16.71
N LYS A 28 19.18 9.63 16.29
CA LYS A 28 20.43 9.82 17.07
C LYS A 28 20.21 10.36 18.47
N ASP A 29 19.23 11.26 18.64
CA ASP A 29 18.92 11.91 19.92
C ASP A 29 17.73 11.24 20.64
N VAL A 30 17.27 10.10 20.15
CA VAL A 30 16.16 9.32 20.71
C VAL A 30 16.70 7.99 21.21
N LYS A 31 16.39 7.66 22.46
CA LYS A 31 16.77 6.35 23.00
C LYS A 31 15.86 5.28 22.40
N LEU A 32 16.46 4.40 21.60
CA LEU A 32 15.78 3.23 21.02
C LEU A 32 16.07 2.00 21.87
N ALA A 33 15.09 1.12 22.01
CA ALA A 33 15.25 -0.20 22.61
C ALA A 33 15.97 -1.16 21.65
N ASP A 34 16.49 -2.26 22.19
CA ASP A 34 17.27 -3.25 21.42
C ASP A 34 16.45 -4.01 20.39
N ASP A 35 15.10 -4.02 20.51
CA ASP A 35 14.18 -4.66 19.59
C ASP A 35 13.85 -3.84 18.34
N VAL A 36 14.33 -2.59 18.26
CA VAL A 36 13.99 -1.67 17.18
C VAL A 36 14.73 -2.02 15.89
N ASP A 37 13.96 -2.37 14.87
CA ASP A 37 14.41 -2.59 13.50
C ASP A 37 13.99 -1.41 12.59
N LEU A 38 14.92 -0.46 12.39
CA LEU A 38 14.71 0.68 11.48
C LEU A 38 14.63 0.26 10.01
N ASP A 39 15.14 -0.91 9.64
CA ASP A 39 15.08 -1.43 8.29
C ASP A 39 13.65 -1.85 7.94
N SER A 40 12.97 -2.53 8.86
CA SER A 40 11.56 -2.84 8.77
C SER A 40 10.70 -1.58 8.60
N ILE A 41 10.97 -0.54 9.39
CA ILE A 41 10.27 0.75 9.29
C ILE A 41 10.53 1.43 7.93
N ALA A 42 11.76 1.41 7.44
CA ALA A 42 12.10 1.98 6.13
C ALA A 42 11.39 1.24 4.99
N LYS A 43 11.29 -0.10 5.05
CA LYS A 43 10.52 -0.92 4.10
C LYS A 43 9.03 -0.59 4.15
N GLY A 44 8.46 -0.44 5.35
CA GLY A 44 7.05 -0.11 5.57
C GLY A 44 6.64 1.33 5.21
N THR A 45 7.58 2.16 4.71
CA THR A 45 7.32 3.58 4.41
C THR A 45 7.67 3.98 2.97
N PRO A 46 7.21 3.23 1.94
CA PRO A 46 7.51 3.57 0.55
C PRO A 46 6.94 4.95 0.20
N GLY A 47 7.74 5.76 -0.49
CA GLY A 47 7.35 7.10 -0.92
C GLY A 47 7.33 8.18 0.17
N ALA A 48 7.63 7.84 1.44
CA ALA A 48 7.79 8.83 2.51
C ALA A 48 8.96 9.76 2.23
N VAL A 49 8.78 11.05 2.54
CA VAL A 49 9.84 12.06 2.43
C VAL A 49 10.53 12.26 3.77
N GLY A 50 11.66 12.99 3.75
CA GLY A 50 12.45 13.19 4.97
C GLY A 50 11.67 13.80 6.14
N ALA A 51 10.72 14.69 5.86
CA ALA A 51 9.85 15.28 6.87
C ALA A 51 8.89 14.26 7.51
N ASP A 52 8.36 13.33 6.72
CA ASP A 52 7.49 12.27 7.22
C ASP A 52 8.27 11.34 8.16
N LEU A 53 9.48 10.93 7.75
CA LEU A 53 10.35 10.04 8.53
C LEU A 53 10.81 10.71 9.85
N ALA A 54 11.12 11.99 9.80
CA ALA A 54 11.44 12.76 11.01
C ALA A 54 10.24 12.81 11.98
N ASN A 55 9.04 13.03 11.44
CA ASN A 55 7.80 13.05 12.21
C ASN A 55 7.46 11.68 12.81
N MET A 56 7.76 10.57 12.10
CA MET A 56 7.59 9.20 12.63
C MET A 56 8.41 9.00 13.91
N ILE A 57 9.69 9.35 13.88
CA ILE A 57 10.56 9.24 15.08
C ILE A 57 10.00 10.08 16.22
N ASN A 58 9.54 11.31 15.95
CA ASN A 58 8.97 12.19 16.95
C ASN A 58 7.64 11.64 17.54
N GLU A 59 6.70 11.16 16.71
CA GLU A 59 5.44 10.55 17.19
C GLU A 59 5.71 9.29 17.99
N ALA A 60 6.69 8.45 17.59
CA ALA A 60 7.09 7.28 18.35
C ALA A 60 7.65 7.64 19.74
N ALA A 61 8.49 8.67 19.82
CA ALA A 61 9.01 9.16 21.10
C ALA A 61 7.89 9.70 22.00
N ILE A 62 6.95 10.47 21.44
CA ILE A 62 5.77 10.96 22.19
C ILE A 62 4.94 9.79 22.71
N ARG A 63 4.76 8.73 21.90
CA ARG A 63 4.02 7.53 22.31
C ARG A 63 4.71 6.79 23.44
N ALA A 64 6.03 6.58 23.38
CA ALA A 64 6.81 5.97 24.43
C ALA A 64 6.62 6.70 25.78
N VAL A 65 6.75 8.05 25.78
CA VAL A 65 6.55 8.88 26.97
C VAL A 65 5.10 8.77 27.51
N LYS A 66 4.08 8.75 26.65
CA LYS A 66 2.68 8.55 27.05
C LYS A 66 2.45 7.21 27.73
N HIS A 67 3.23 6.19 27.40
CA HIS A 67 3.17 4.87 28.05
C HIS A 67 4.16 4.73 29.23
N GLY A 68 4.77 5.84 29.67
CA GLY A 68 5.67 5.87 30.82
C GLY A 68 7.03 5.20 30.57
N ARG A 69 7.47 5.11 29.30
CA ARG A 69 8.76 4.52 28.93
C ARG A 69 9.78 5.60 28.60
N ASP A 70 11.05 5.32 28.89
CA ASP A 70 12.19 6.19 28.62
C ASP A 70 12.88 5.87 27.29
N GLU A 71 12.37 4.86 26.57
CA GLU A 71 12.90 4.41 25.30
C GLU A 71 11.77 4.03 24.35
N VAL A 72 12.03 4.18 23.05
CA VAL A 72 11.12 3.85 21.97
C VAL A 72 11.31 2.36 21.62
N VAL A 73 10.24 1.59 21.63
CA VAL A 73 10.20 0.19 21.19
C VAL A 73 9.69 0.10 19.75
N GLN A 74 9.86 -1.07 19.13
CA GLN A 74 9.40 -1.33 17.74
C GLN A 74 7.93 -0.96 17.54
N GLU A 75 7.06 -1.33 18.47
CA GLU A 75 5.62 -1.04 18.43
C GLU A 75 5.29 0.47 18.35
N ASP A 76 6.12 1.33 18.96
CA ASP A 76 5.90 2.78 18.89
C ASP A 76 6.17 3.33 17.49
N LEU A 77 7.16 2.78 16.79
CA LEU A 77 7.48 3.15 15.42
C LEU A 77 6.44 2.62 14.43
N GLU A 78 5.97 1.40 14.62
CA GLU A 78 4.90 0.83 13.80
C GLU A 78 3.61 1.65 13.91
N GLU A 79 3.20 2.02 15.12
CA GLU A 79 2.04 2.91 15.31
C GLU A 79 2.29 4.31 14.73
N ALA A 80 3.52 4.84 14.81
CA ALA A 80 3.85 6.12 14.19
C ALA A 80 3.74 6.08 12.67
N VAL A 81 4.13 4.98 12.03
CA VAL A 81 3.89 4.74 10.59
C VAL A 81 2.39 4.79 10.29
N GLU A 82 1.57 4.09 11.08
CA GLU A 82 0.12 4.09 10.92
C GLU A 82 -0.50 5.48 11.10
N VAL A 83 -0.03 6.23 12.08
CA VAL A 83 -0.50 7.61 12.32
C VAL A 83 -0.24 8.51 11.12
N ILE A 84 0.86 8.32 10.42
CA ILE A 84 1.20 9.12 9.24
C ILE A 84 0.40 8.68 8.01
N ILE A 85 0.20 7.37 7.83
CA ILE A 85 -0.52 6.82 6.68
C ILE A 85 -2.05 6.99 6.83
N ALA A 86 -2.61 6.63 7.98
CA ALA A 86 -4.06 6.53 8.21
C ALA A 86 -4.61 7.58 9.19
N GLY A 87 -3.72 8.32 9.87
CA GLY A 87 -4.09 9.26 10.91
C GLY A 87 -4.21 8.61 12.29
N LYS A 88 -4.43 9.46 13.33
CA LYS A 88 -4.58 8.98 14.72
C LYS A 88 -5.87 8.20 14.90
N GLU A 89 -5.86 7.25 15.84
CA GLU A 89 -7.05 6.52 16.25
C GLU A 89 -8.14 7.49 16.74
N LYS A 90 -9.37 7.30 16.28
CA LYS A 90 -10.53 8.13 16.62
C LYS A 90 -11.41 7.42 17.64
N LYS A 91 -11.17 7.69 18.92
CA LYS A 91 -11.88 7.04 20.05
C LYS A 91 -13.34 7.48 20.20
N ASP A 92 -13.73 8.61 19.59
CA ASP A 92 -15.04 9.23 19.79
C ASP A 92 -16.10 8.75 18.78
N ARG A 93 -15.72 7.96 17.77
CA ARG A 93 -16.63 7.49 16.73
C ARG A 93 -17.14 6.09 17.05
N ILE A 94 -18.37 6.02 17.53
CA ILE A 94 -19.05 4.75 17.80
C ILE A 94 -19.81 4.35 16.54
N LEU A 95 -19.36 3.28 15.88
CA LEU A 95 -20.08 2.64 14.78
C LEU A 95 -21.24 1.80 15.34
N SER A 96 -22.37 1.80 14.67
CA SER A 96 -23.43 0.84 14.95
C SER A 96 -22.96 -0.59 14.70
N LYS A 97 -23.59 -1.59 15.31
CA LYS A 97 -23.24 -3.00 15.09
C LYS A 97 -23.30 -3.39 13.61
N GLN A 98 -24.26 -2.82 12.88
CA GLN A 98 -24.42 -3.07 11.45
C GLN A 98 -23.29 -2.44 10.62
N GLU A 99 -22.98 -1.16 10.87
CA GLU A 99 -21.86 -0.48 10.19
C GLU A 99 -20.53 -1.19 10.47
N ARG A 100 -20.30 -1.56 11.73
CA ARG A 100 -19.10 -2.30 12.12
C ARG A 100 -18.97 -3.62 11.36
N LYS A 101 -20.09 -4.34 11.16
CA LYS A 101 -20.12 -5.57 10.38
C LYS A 101 -19.80 -5.29 8.91
N ILE A 102 -20.41 -4.27 8.31
CA ILE A 102 -20.15 -3.90 6.90
C ILE A 102 -18.67 -3.54 6.72
N VAL A 103 -18.10 -2.71 7.60
CA VAL A 103 -16.67 -2.35 7.55
C VAL A 103 -15.77 -3.58 7.66
N ALA A 104 -16.06 -4.51 8.58
CA ALA A 104 -15.24 -5.71 8.73
C ALA A 104 -15.20 -6.55 7.45
N PHE A 105 -16.34 -6.79 6.83
CA PHE A 105 -16.42 -7.53 5.57
C PHE A 105 -15.77 -6.76 4.41
N HIS A 106 -15.88 -5.44 4.39
CA HIS A 106 -15.23 -4.57 3.41
C HIS A 106 -13.70 -4.70 3.49
N GLU A 107 -13.12 -4.53 4.67
CA GLU A 107 -11.67 -4.62 4.87
C GLU A 107 -11.13 -6.03 4.62
N VAL A 108 -11.84 -7.06 5.08
CA VAL A 108 -11.46 -8.45 4.78
C VAL A 108 -11.62 -8.75 3.29
N GLY A 109 -12.57 -8.11 2.61
CA GLY A 109 -12.71 -8.20 1.15
C GLY A 109 -11.44 -7.77 0.41
N HIS A 110 -10.86 -6.61 0.78
CA HIS A 110 -9.58 -6.18 0.25
C HIS A 110 -8.45 -7.16 0.56
N ALA A 111 -8.34 -7.56 1.82
CA ALA A 111 -7.30 -8.47 2.28
C ALA A 111 -7.37 -9.84 1.60
N LEU A 112 -8.57 -10.43 1.49
CA LEU A 112 -8.76 -11.74 0.91
C LEU A 112 -8.45 -11.76 -0.58
N VAL A 113 -8.90 -10.73 -1.32
CA VAL A 113 -8.55 -10.59 -2.75
C VAL A 113 -7.03 -10.45 -2.91
N ALA A 114 -6.36 -9.67 -2.06
CA ALA A 114 -4.92 -9.54 -2.09
C ALA A 114 -4.20 -10.86 -1.74
N GLY A 115 -4.67 -11.59 -0.75
CA GLY A 115 -4.07 -12.88 -0.35
C GLY A 115 -4.20 -13.99 -1.39
N LEU A 116 -5.18 -13.88 -2.28
CA LEU A 116 -5.47 -14.88 -3.32
C LEU A 116 -4.86 -14.55 -4.69
N LEU A 117 -4.42 -13.31 -4.91
CA LEU A 117 -3.83 -12.86 -6.18
C LEU A 117 -2.30 -12.83 -6.10
N GLU A 118 -1.66 -13.20 -7.19
CA GLU A 118 -0.20 -13.08 -7.36
C GLU A 118 0.21 -11.63 -7.66
N GLY A 119 1.43 -11.24 -7.29
CA GLY A 119 1.98 -9.92 -7.57
C GLY A 119 1.31 -8.78 -6.80
N THR A 120 0.59 -9.08 -5.72
CA THR A 120 0.03 -8.12 -4.77
C THR A 120 0.89 -8.00 -3.53
N ASP A 121 0.89 -6.82 -2.92
CA ASP A 121 1.63 -6.61 -1.68
C ASP A 121 1.02 -7.42 -0.53
N PRO A 122 1.85 -7.99 0.37
CA PRO A 122 1.38 -8.75 1.52
C PRO A 122 0.49 -7.90 2.45
N VAL A 123 -0.53 -8.53 2.99
CA VAL A 123 -1.37 -7.93 4.01
C VAL A 123 -0.60 -7.88 5.33
N HIS A 124 -0.32 -6.69 5.82
CA HIS A 124 0.38 -6.47 7.09
C HIS A 124 -0.60 -6.38 8.27
N LYS A 125 -1.72 -5.68 8.09
CA LYS A 125 -2.69 -5.42 9.14
C LYS A 125 -4.08 -5.16 8.55
N ILE A 126 -5.12 -5.65 9.22
CA ILE A 126 -6.52 -5.37 8.93
C ILE A 126 -7.16 -4.84 10.22
N THR A 127 -7.84 -3.72 10.17
CA THR A 127 -8.48 -3.14 11.36
C THR A 127 -9.81 -2.45 11.05
N ILE A 128 -10.73 -2.52 11.98
CA ILE A 128 -12.00 -1.79 11.97
C ILE A 128 -12.01 -0.64 12.99
N VAL A 129 -10.83 -0.27 13.49
CA VAL A 129 -10.68 0.89 14.39
C VAL A 129 -10.63 2.16 13.55
N PRO A 130 -11.59 3.11 13.73
CA PRO A 130 -11.65 4.32 12.92
C PRO A 130 -10.43 5.24 13.13
N ARG A 131 -9.97 5.88 12.04
CA ARG A 131 -8.85 6.83 12.05
C ARG A 131 -9.29 8.25 11.69
N THR A 132 -8.45 9.24 12.02
CA THR A 132 -8.79 10.67 11.84
C THR A 132 -8.84 11.12 10.39
N MET A 133 -8.20 10.42 9.45
CA MET A 133 -8.27 10.72 8.02
C MET A 133 -9.57 10.25 7.34
N GLY A 134 -10.58 9.85 8.12
CA GLY A 134 -11.92 9.53 7.63
C GLY A 134 -12.17 8.05 7.37
N ALA A 135 -11.16 7.22 7.43
CA ALA A 135 -11.31 5.77 7.32
C ALA A 135 -12.07 5.20 8.52
N LEU A 136 -13.04 4.31 8.25
CA LEU A 136 -13.80 3.56 9.27
C LEU A 136 -13.08 2.29 9.70
N GLY A 137 -12.26 1.76 8.84
CA GLY A 137 -11.31 0.69 8.96
C GLY A 137 -10.24 0.88 7.89
N TYR A 138 -9.24 0.03 7.83
CA TYR A 138 -8.30 -0.04 6.73
C TYR A 138 -7.58 -1.39 6.69
N THR A 139 -7.21 -1.77 5.49
CA THR A 139 -6.31 -2.88 5.20
C THR A 139 -4.97 -2.33 4.76
N MET A 140 -3.94 -2.58 5.58
CA MET A 140 -2.58 -2.16 5.28
C MET A 140 -1.84 -3.26 4.54
N GLN A 141 -1.36 -2.91 3.36
CA GLN A 141 -0.45 -3.73 2.58
C GLN A 141 0.91 -3.05 2.53
N LEU A 142 1.97 -3.79 2.76
CA LEU A 142 3.33 -3.27 2.73
C LEU A 142 4.14 -4.07 1.71
N PRO A 143 4.76 -3.40 0.73
CA PRO A 143 5.63 -4.06 -0.21
C PRO A 143 6.85 -4.64 0.51
N GLU A 144 7.20 -5.88 0.18
CA GLU A 144 8.44 -6.50 0.68
C GLU A 144 9.67 -5.88 0.03
N GLU A 145 9.51 -5.34 -1.19
CA GLU A 145 10.56 -4.71 -1.99
C GLU A 145 10.09 -3.46 -2.72
N GLU A 146 11.03 -2.57 -3.06
CA GLU A 146 10.75 -1.44 -3.94
C GLU A 146 10.73 -1.89 -5.39
N LYS A 147 9.54 -1.98 -5.99
CA LYS A 147 9.39 -2.26 -7.42
C LYS A 147 9.37 -0.95 -8.21
N TYR A 148 10.23 -0.86 -9.21
CA TYR A 148 10.29 0.28 -10.14
C TYR A 148 9.46 0.05 -11.40
N LEU A 149 9.19 -1.19 -11.74
CA LEU A 149 8.38 -1.58 -12.89
C LEU A 149 7.21 -2.43 -12.41
N VAL A 150 6.03 -2.08 -12.88
CA VAL A 150 4.79 -2.80 -12.59
C VAL A 150 4.23 -3.32 -13.91
N SER A 151 3.96 -4.59 -13.99
CA SER A 151 3.36 -5.23 -15.17
C SER A 151 1.87 -4.86 -15.33
N LYS A 152 1.33 -5.10 -16.52
CA LYS A 152 -0.11 -4.94 -16.77
C LYS A 152 -0.95 -5.82 -15.85
N GLU A 153 -0.50 -7.07 -15.62
CA GLU A 153 -1.22 -8.02 -14.77
C GLU A 153 -1.21 -7.60 -13.30
N GLU A 154 -0.07 -7.16 -12.79
CA GLU A 154 0.03 -6.62 -11.42
C GLU A 154 -0.88 -5.39 -11.25
N MET A 155 -0.93 -4.47 -12.22
CA MET A 155 -1.85 -3.33 -12.15
C MET A 155 -3.32 -3.75 -12.12
N LEU A 156 -3.72 -4.74 -12.94
CA LEU A 156 -5.07 -5.28 -12.91
C LEU A 156 -5.39 -5.95 -11.57
N ASN A 157 -4.43 -6.67 -10.99
CA ASN A 157 -4.58 -7.30 -9.68
C ASN A 157 -4.69 -6.24 -8.57
N GLN A 158 -3.89 -5.16 -8.61
CA GLN A 158 -4.03 -4.04 -7.67
C GLN A 158 -5.41 -3.36 -7.77
N ILE A 159 -5.93 -3.13 -8.99
CA ILE A 159 -7.29 -2.59 -9.19
C ILE A 159 -8.34 -3.56 -8.62
N THR A 160 -8.16 -4.87 -8.82
CA THR A 160 -9.05 -5.90 -8.29
C THR A 160 -9.07 -5.87 -6.75
N VAL A 161 -7.91 -5.72 -6.11
CA VAL A 161 -7.79 -5.55 -4.66
C VAL A 161 -8.53 -4.29 -4.19
N MET A 162 -8.33 -3.13 -4.86
CA MET A 162 -9.04 -1.89 -4.51
C MET A 162 -10.56 -2.04 -4.59
N LEU A 163 -11.08 -2.88 -5.48
CA LEU A 163 -12.52 -3.13 -5.62
C LEU A 163 -13.04 -4.26 -4.71
N GLY A 164 -12.13 -4.95 -3.99
CA GLY A 164 -12.46 -6.08 -3.11
C GLY A 164 -13.45 -5.73 -2.00
N GLY A 165 -13.31 -4.56 -1.37
CA GLY A 165 -14.24 -4.10 -0.33
C GLY A 165 -15.67 -3.94 -0.84
N ARG A 166 -15.85 -3.27 -1.99
CA ARG A 166 -17.14 -3.15 -2.65
C ARG A 166 -17.73 -4.50 -3.04
N ALA A 167 -16.92 -5.37 -3.62
CA ALA A 167 -17.34 -6.72 -4.01
C ALA A 167 -17.80 -7.54 -2.78
N ALA A 168 -17.13 -7.41 -1.64
CA ALA A 168 -17.55 -8.05 -0.39
C ALA A 168 -18.91 -7.55 0.12
N GLU A 169 -19.18 -6.22 0.06
CA GLU A 169 -20.49 -5.67 0.39
C GLU A 169 -21.60 -6.28 -0.49
N GLU A 170 -21.38 -6.41 -1.79
CA GLU A 170 -22.34 -6.97 -2.73
C GLU A 170 -22.57 -8.46 -2.49
N VAL A 171 -21.49 -9.25 -2.34
CA VAL A 171 -21.56 -10.70 -2.13
C VAL A 171 -22.22 -11.07 -0.81
N VAL A 172 -21.97 -10.28 0.25
CA VAL A 172 -22.42 -10.62 1.60
C VAL A 172 -23.79 -10.04 1.93
N PHE A 173 -24.00 -8.78 1.59
CA PHE A 173 -25.17 -8.02 2.03
C PHE A 173 -26.14 -7.69 0.89
N ASN A 174 -25.76 -8.00 -0.36
CA ASN A 174 -26.49 -7.59 -1.56
C ASN A 174 -26.80 -6.08 -1.55
N MET A 175 -25.85 -5.29 -1.11
CA MET A 175 -25.99 -3.83 -1.00
C MET A 175 -24.67 -3.14 -1.39
N VAL A 176 -24.76 -1.85 -1.67
CA VAL A 176 -23.61 -0.98 -1.94
C VAL A 176 -23.66 0.20 -0.96
N SER A 177 -22.49 0.56 -0.40
CA SER A 177 -22.38 1.68 0.52
C SER A 177 -21.50 2.79 -0.05
N THR A 178 -21.45 3.92 0.64
CA THR A 178 -20.55 5.03 0.32
C THR A 178 -19.10 4.79 0.75
N GLY A 179 -18.85 3.70 1.50
CA GLY A 179 -17.52 3.39 2.06
C GLY A 179 -16.45 3.22 1.00
N ALA A 180 -16.80 2.60 -0.13
CA ALA A 180 -15.87 2.33 -1.22
C ALA A 180 -15.50 3.55 -2.10
N SER A 181 -15.87 4.78 -1.74
CA SER A 181 -15.68 5.96 -2.60
C SER A 181 -14.21 6.22 -2.94
N ASN A 182 -13.32 6.12 -1.98
CA ASN A 182 -11.88 6.31 -2.16
C ASN A 182 -11.26 5.19 -3.01
N ASP A 183 -11.69 3.95 -2.78
CA ASP A 183 -11.19 2.78 -3.52
C ASP A 183 -11.58 2.86 -4.98
N ILE A 184 -12.81 3.27 -5.28
CA ILE A 184 -13.30 3.49 -6.64
C ILE A 184 -12.52 4.62 -7.32
N GLU A 185 -12.24 5.72 -6.62
CA GLU A 185 -11.44 6.83 -7.15
C GLU A 185 -10.04 6.36 -7.52
N ARG A 186 -9.34 5.68 -6.61
CA ARG A 186 -8.00 5.13 -6.82
C ARG A 186 -7.97 4.10 -7.94
N ALA A 187 -8.92 3.17 -7.95
CA ALA A 187 -9.06 2.16 -9.00
C ALA A 187 -9.26 2.82 -10.38
N THR A 188 -10.12 3.85 -10.45
CA THR A 188 -10.37 4.61 -11.69
C THR A 188 -9.12 5.33 -12.16
N GLN A 189 -8.36 5.96 -11.25
CA GLN A 189 -7.12 6.65 -11.59
C GLN A 189 -6.06 5.65 -12.10
N SER A 190 -5.92 4.49 -11.48
CA SER A 190 -5.01 3.43 -11.93
C SER A 190 -5.40 2.91 -13.33
N ALA A 191 -6.67 2.61 -13.54
CA ALA A 191 -7.18 2.19 -14.85
C ALA A 191 -6.97 3.27 -15.92
N ARG A 192 -7.18 4.56 -15.59
CA ARG A 192 -6.90 5.69 -16.48
C ARG A 192 -5.43 5.71 -16.88
N SER A 193 -4.51 5.56 -15.93
CA SER A 193 -3.07 5.55 -16.21
C SER A 193 -2.66 4.39 -17.12
N MET A 194 -3.27 3.21 -16.95
CA MET A 194 -3.06 2.06 -17.86
C MET A 194 -3.42 2.39 -19.30
N VAL A 195 -4.55 3.10 -19.51
CA VAL A 195 -5.07 3.46 -20.84
C VAL A 195 -4.28 4.61 -21.44
N THR A 196 -4.07 5.70 -20.68
CA THR A 196 -3.64 6.99 -21.24
C THR A 196 -2.13 7.23 -21.18
N VAL A 197 -1.43 6.58 -20.24
CA VAL A 197 0.00 6.84 -19.96
C VAL A 197 0.88 5.66 -20.34
N TYR A 198 0.46 4.44 -19.97
CA TYR A 198 1.33 3.26 -20.08
C TYR A 198 1.12 2.43 -21.35
N GLY A 199 0.10 2.75 -22.18
CA GLY A 199 -0.16 2.00 -23.40
C GLY A 199 -0.50 0.52 -23.16
N MET A 200 -1.20 0.22 -22.04
CA MET A 200 -1.48 -1.16 -21.61
C MET A 200 -2.80 -1.71 -22.14
N THR A 201 -3.39 -1.11 -23.18
CA THR A 201 -4.66 -1.57 -23.78
C THR A 201 -4.47 -1.85 -25.26
N GLU A 202 -5.20 -2.87 -25.77
CA GLU A 202 -5.15 -3.23 -27.19
C GLU A 202 -5.75 -2.15 -28.09
N ARG A 203 -6.71 -1.35 -27.57
CA ARG A 203 -7.42 -0.34 -28.35
C ARG A 203 -6.55 0.83 -28.76
N PHE A 204 -5.63 1.23 -27.88
CA PHE A 204 -4.77 2.39 -28.09
C PHE A 204 -3.30 2.04 -28.25
N ASP A 205 -2.97 0.77 -28.00
CA ASP A 205 -1.60 0.26 -28.11
C ASP A 205 -0.59 1.20 -27.40
N MET A 206 0.50 1.54 -28.04
CA MET A 206 1.57 2.40 -27.49
C MET A 206 1.31 3.91 -27.69
N MET A 207 0.06 4.34 -27.71
CA MET A 207 -0.31 5.75 -27.87
C MET A 207 -0.41 6.46 -26.53
N ALA A 208 0.38 7.51 -26.33
CA ALA A 208 0.29 8.37 -25.15
C ALA A 208 -0.84 9.40 -25.32
N LEU A 209 -1.93 9.23 -24.60
CA LEU A 209 -3.14 10.06 -24.68
C LEU A 209 -3.16 11.18 -23.65
N GLU A 210 -2.36 11.07 -22.60
CA GLU A 210 -2.11 12.09 -21.59
C GLU A 210 -0.62 12.26 -21.35
N SER A 211 -0.20 13.47 -21.00
CA SER A 211 1.17 13.75 -20.56
C SER A 211 1.16 14.53 -19.25
N ILE A 212 2.12 14.23 -18.37
CA ILE A 212 2.28 14.94 -17.11
C ILE A 212 3.16 16.17 -17.38
N GLN A 213 2.55 17.36 -17.39
CA GLN A 213 3.28 18.61 -17.43
C GLN A 213 3.75 19.00 -16.02
N ASN A 214 4.94 19.59 -15.95
CA ASN A 214 5.52 20.07 -14.69
C ASN A 214 5.54 19.04 -13.56
N ARG A 215 6.06 17.83 -13.84
CA ARG A 215 6.16 16.71 -12.86
C ARG A 215 6.67 17.15 -11.47
N TYR A 216 7.44 18.24 -11.41
CA TYR A 216 8.05 18.76 -10.18
C TYR A 216 7.32 19.95 -9.55
N LEU A 217 6.21 20.42 -10.13
CA LEU A 217 5.42 21.53 -9.59
C LEU A 217 4.04 21.07 -9.16
N ASP A 218 3.18 20.78 -10.10
CA ASP A 218 1.78 20.41 -9.86
C ASP A 218 1.39 19.02 -10.39
N GLY A 219 2.27 18.41 -11.20
CA GLY A 219 2.04 17.05 -11.73
C GLY A 219 0.77 16.93 -12.57
N ARG A 220 0.27 18.05 -13.13
CA ARG A 220 -1.02 18.08 -13.81
C ARG A 220 -0.99 17.27 -15.10
N ALA A 221 -1.90 16.30 -15.20
CA ALA A 221 -2.12 15.60 -16.45
C ALA A 221 -2.79 16.51 -17.47
N VAL A 222 -2.22 16.55 -18.67
CA VAL A 222 -2.76 17.28 -19.83
C VAL A 222 -3.14 16.27 -20.89
N ARG A 223 -4.39 16.37 -21.32
CA ARG A 223 -4.95 15.54 -22.37
C ARG A 223 -4.36 15.92 -23.73
N ASN A 224 -3.91 14.90 -24.48
CA ASN A 224 -3.30 15.05 -25.80
C ASN A 224 -4.11 14.36 -26.91
N CYS A 225 -5.43 14.22 -26.73
CA CYS A 225 -6.31 13.53 -27.67
C CYS A 225 -7.60 14.33 -27.93
N SER A 226 -8.33 13.96 -29.00
CA SER A 226 -9.62 14.54 -29.35
C SER A 226 -10.72 14.17 -28.34
N GLU A 227 -11.85 14.87 -28.38
CA GLU A 227 -13.04 14.54 -27.56
C GLU A 227 -13.59 13.13 -27.88
N GLU A 228 -13.58 12.75 -29.15
CA GLU A 228 -14.00 11.41 -29.58
C GLU A 228 -13.10 10.33 -28.97
N THR A 229 -11.77 10.53 -29.00
CA THR A 229 -10.83 9.61 -28.36
C THR A 229 -11.03 9.58 -26.84
N SER A 230 -11.36 10.71 -26.21
CA SER A 230 -11.66 10.73 -24.77
C SER A 230 -12.85 9.87 -24.41
N THR A 231 -13.90 9.87 -25.23
CA THR A 231 -15.06 8.98 -25.02
C THR A 231 -14.64 7.51 -25.05
N LEU A 232 -13.79 7.14 -26.00
CA LEU A 232 -13.25 5.78 -26.10
C LEU A 232 -12.34 5.41 -24.93
N VAL A 233 -11.58 6.38 -24.39
CA VAL A 233 -10.79 6.20 -23.16
C VAL A 233 -11.70 5.87 -21.99
N ASP A 234 -12.79 6.60 -21.80
CA ASP A 234 -13.74 6.36 -20.71
C ASP A 234 -14.42 4.97 -20.83
N GLU A 235 -14.72 4.53 -22.06
CA GLU A 235 -15.21 3.16 -22.31
C GLU A 235 -14.20 2.08 -21.90
N GLU A 236 -12.91 2.25 -22.26
CA GLU A 236 -11.86 1.28 -21.88
C GLU A 236 -11.61 1.27 -20.37
N ILE A 237 -11.62 2.44 -19.70
CA ILE A 237 -11.53 2.53 -18.24
C ILE A 237 -12.67 1.74 -17.59
N LEU A 238 -13.92 1.98 -18.05
CA LEU A 238 -15.08 1.28 -17.52
C LEU A 238 -15.00 -0.25 -17.74
N LYS A 239 -14.46 -0.67 -18.87
CA LYS A 239 -14.24 -2.09 -19.19
C LYS A 239 -13.24 -2.71 -18.20
N ILE A 240 -12.09 -2.05 -17.93
CA ILE A 240 -11.10 -2.51 -16.95
C ILE A 240 -11.72 -2.61 -15.56
N ILE A 241 -12.42 -1.57 -15.10
CA ILE A 241 -13.06 -1.55 -13.77
C ILE A 241 -14.07 -2.70 -13.65
N ARG A 242 -14.92 -2.92 -14.64
CA ARG A 242 -15.90 -4.03 -14.63
C ARG A 242 -15.22 -5.39 -14.62
N GLN A 243 -14.16 -5.58 -15.40
CA GLN A 243 -13.40 -6.81 -15.43
C GLN A 243 -12.79 -7.13 -14.06
N CYS A 244 -12.13 -6.16 -13.43
CA CYS A 244 -11.52 -6.32 -12.12
C CYS A 244 -12.56 -6.52 -11.01
N HIS A 245 -13.68 -5.77 -11.06
CA HIS A 245 -14.78 -5.94 -10.12
C HIS A 245 -15.42 -7.34 -10.19
N ASN A 246 -15.69 -7.82 -11.40
CA ASN A 246 -16.23 -9.18 -11.59
C ASN A 246 -15.27 -10.24 -11.08
N LYS A 247 -13.95 -10.09 -11.31
CA LYS A 247 -12.92 -10.98 -10.77
C LYS A 247 -12.92 -10.97 -9.24
N ALA A 248 -13.07 -9.79 -8.59
CA ALA A 248 -13.18 -9.70 -7.14
C ALA A 248 -14.44 -10.42 -6.61
N ILE A 249 -15.59 -10.23 -7.25
CA ILE A 249 -16.84 -10.93 -6.89
C ILE A 249 -16.67 -12.46 -7.01
N GLU A 250 -16.09 -12.94 -8.10
CA GLU A 250 -15.83 -14.37 -8.33
C GLU A 250 -14.95 -14.94 -7.23
N LEU A 251 -13.79 -14.33 -6.95
CA LEU A 251 -12.86 -14.76 -5.91
C LEU A 251 -13.53 -14.80 -4.52
N LEU A 252 -14.31 -13.76 -4.17
CA LEU A 252 -14.98 -13.70 -2.87
C LEU A 252 -16.16 -14.64 -2.76
N THR A 253 -16.84 -14.93 -3.86
CA THR A 253 -17.95 -15.92 -3.90
C THR A 253 -17.42 -17.33 -3.71
N GLU A 254 -16.33 -17.69 -4.41
CA GLU A 254 -15.67 -18.99 -4.26
C GLU A 254 -15.04 -19.20 -2.88
N ASN A 255 -14.67 -18.10 -2.21
CA ASN A 255 -14.04 -18.11 -0.91
C ASN A 255 -14.92 -17.52 0.20
N ARG A 256 -16.23 -17.67 0.06
CA ARG A 256 -17.22 -17.11 1.00
C ARG A 256 -17.01 -17.59 2.42
N ASP A 257 -16.65 -18.83 2.62
CA ASP A 257 -16.33 -19.42 3.93
C ASP A 257 -15.17 -18.71 4.62
N LEU A 258 -14.06 -18.45 3.89
CA LEU A 258 -12.94 -17.67 4.43
C LEU A 258 -13.31 -16.21 4.72
N LEU A 259 -14.08 -15.59 3.82
CA LEU A 259 -14.57 -14.23 4.02
C LEU A 259 -15.38 -14.11 5.31
N ASP A 260 -16.30 -15.05 5.57
CA ASP A 260 -17.11 -15.08 6.77
C ASP A 260 -16.23 -15.33 8.02
N GLU A 261 -15.36 -16.34 8.00
CA GLU A 261 -14.51 -16.73 9.14
C GLU A 261 -13.56 -15.60 9.56
N ILE A 262 -12.84 -14.99 8.60
CA ILE A 262 -11.90 -13.91 8.89
C ILE A 262 -12.63 -12.65 9.36
N SER A 263 -13.81 -12.34 8.78
CA SER A 263 -14.60 -11.17 9.17
C SER A 263 -15.16 -11.32 10.58
N GLU A 264 -15.61 -12.51 10.98
CA GLU A 264 -16.06 -12.78 12.34
C GLU A 264 -14.89 -12.68 13.34
N TYR A 265 -13.72 -13.20 12.99
CA TYR A 265 -12.50 -13.06 13.78
C TYR A 265 -12.07 -11.60 13.92
N LEU A 266 -12.16 -10.80 12.84
CA LEU A 266 -11.88 -9.37 12.87
C LEU A 266 -12.89 -8.60 13.75
N LEU A 267 -14.17 -8.97 13.73
CA LEU A 267 -15.19 -8.36 14.60
C LEU A 267 -14.92 -8.61 16.08
N GLU A 268 -14.35 -9.76 16.43
CA GLU A 268 -13.96 -10.11 17.81
C GLU A 268 -12.70 -9.37 18.24
N LYS A 269 -11.67 -9.38 17.40
CA LYS A 269 -10.33 -8.85 17.74
C LYS A 269 -10.15 -7.36 17.43
N GLU A 270 -11.02 -6.76 16.61
CA GLU A 270 -10.96 -5.39 16.08
C GLU A 270 -9.74 -5.11 15.19
N THR A 271 -8.68 -5.87 15.34
CA THR A 271 -7.44 -5.79 14.57
C THR A 271 -6.84 -7.18 14.38
N ILE A 272 -6.40 -7.49 13.17
CA ILE A 272 -5.73 -8.73 12.79
C ILE A 272 -4.40 -8.38 12.13
N PHE A 273 -3.33 -9.06 12.50
CA PHE A 273 -2.03 -8.93 11.86
C PHE A 273 -1.87 -9.90 10.69
N GLY A 274 -0.93 -9.61 9.78
CA GLY A 274 -0.69 -10.40 8.59
C GLY A 274 -0.40 -11.87 8.89
N THR A 275 0.32 -12.17 9.98
CA THR A 275 0.59 -13.54 10.43
C THR A 275 -0.66 -14.35 10.77
N ASP A 276 -1.66 -13.73 11.40
CA ASP A 276 -2.94 -14.38 11.68
C ASP A 276 -3.75 -14.55 10.39
N PHE A 277 -3.79 -13.51 9.54
CA PHE A 277 -4.46 -13.57 8.26
C PHE A 277 -3.88 -14.65 7.34
N GLU A 278 -2.56 -14.72 7.20
CA GLU A 278 -1.87 -15.74 6.41
C GLU A 278 -2.18 -17.16 6.88
N ARG A 279 -2.36 -17.37 8.19
CA ARG A 279 -2.74 -18.67 8.74
C ARG A 279 -4.10 -19.15 8.23
N PHE A 280 -5.10 -18.27 8.08
CA PHE A 280 -6.39 -18.61 7.47
C PHE A 280 -6.21 -19.01 6.00
N ILE A 281 -5.46 -18.23 5.23
CA ILE A 281 -5.21 -18.51 3.81
C ILE A 281 -4.47 -19.83 3.64
N TYR A 282 -3.37 -20.04 4.36
CA TYR A 282 -2.53 -21.25 4.20
C TYR A 282 -3.16 -22.52 4.72
N ASN A 283 -4.12 -22.43 5.64
CA ASN A 283 -4.91 -23.60 6.04
C ASN A 283 -5.78 -24.12 4.91
N LYS A 284 -6.34 -23.24 4.09
CA LYS A 284 -7.18 -23.61 2.94
C LYS A 284 -6.34 -23.86 1.67
N TYR A 285 -5.29 -23.09 1.46
CA TYR A 285 -4.42 -23.11 0.29
C TYR A 285 -2.95 -23.31 0.67
N PRO A 286 -2.53 -24.53 1.06
CA PRO A 286 -1.15 -24.79 1.48
C PRO A 286 -0.11 -24.56 0.36
N GLU A 287 -0.53 -24.63 -0.91
CA GLU A 287 0.31 -24.35 -2.07
C GLU A 287 0.76 -22.89 -2.11
N LEU A 288 -0.10 -21.93 -1.75
CA LEU A 288 0.25 -20.53 -1.74
C LEU A 288 1.37 -20.22 -0.73
N LYS A 289 1.41 -20.96 0.38
CA LYS A 289 2.52 -20.85 1.34
C LYS A 289 3.86 -21.18 0.70
N LYS A 290 3.91 -22.29 -0.06
CA LYS A 290 5.15 -22.76 -0.71
C LYS A 290 5.63 -21.79 -1.80
N ILE A 291 4.69 -21.16 -2.52
CA ILE A 291 5.00 -20.15 -3.56
C ILE A 291 5.63 -18.93 -2.88
N LYS A 292 4.97 -18.38 -1.86
CA LYS A 292 5.46 -17.19 -1.13
C LYS A 292 6.77 -17.44 -0.38
N GLU A 293 6.98 -18.65 0.17
CA GLU A 293 8.25 -19.01 0.81
C GLU A 293 9.40 -19.03 -0.22
N LYS A 294 9.16 -19.54 -1.43
CA LYS A 294 10.18 -19.53 -2.50
C LYS A 294 10.48 -18.10 -2.99
N GLU A 295 9.45 -17.29 -3.21
CA GLU A 295 9.63 -15.88 -3.58
C GLU A 295 10.46 -15.14 -2.52
N LYS A 296 10.18 -15.35 -1.23
CA LYS A 296 10.96 -14.75 -0.13
C LYS A 296 12.42 -15.20 -0.11
N GLU A 297 12.69 -16.48 -0.41
CA GLU A 297 14.06 -17.00 -0.48
C GLU A 297 14.82 -16.43 -1.68
N GLU A 298 14.18 -16.36 -2.87
CA GLU A 298 14.77 -15.78 -4.08
C GLU A 298 15.09 -14.31 -3.89
N ASN A 299 14.15 -13.54 -3.36
CA ASN A 299 14.28 -12.12 -3.09
C ASN A 299 15.39 -11.82 -2.05
N LYS A 300 15.48 -12.64 -0.99
CA LYS A 300 16.55 -12.50 0.00
C LYS A 300 17.94 -12.71 -0.62
N LEU A 301 18.06 -13.69 -1.51
CA LEU A 301 19.32 -14.00 -2.19
C LEU A 301 19.76 -12.84 -3.12
N ASP A 302 18.81 -12.18 -3.76
CA ASP A 302 19.09 -11.07 -4.66
C ASP A 302 19.44 -9.79 -3.90
N LEU A 303 18.77 -9.50 -2.79
CA LEU A 303 19.13 -8.40 -1.88
C LEU A 303 20.53 -8.57 -1.29
N GLU A 304 20.90 -9.78 -0.85
CA GLU A 304 22.24 -10.07 -0.34
C GLU A 304 23.33 -9.89 -1.41
N LYS A 305 23.03 -10.16 -2.69
CA LYS A 305 23.95 -9.88 -3.79
C LYS A 305 24.12 -8.38 -4.05
N GLU A 306 23.01 -7.64 -4.08
CA GLU A 306 23.03 -6.18 -4.28
C GLU A 306 23.76 -5.45 -3.14
N GLU A 307 23.54 -5.86 -1.90
CA GLU A 307 24.26 -5.30 -0.72
C GLU A 307 25.76 -5.56 -0.83
N ASN A 308 26.19 -6.78 -1.19
CA ASN A 308 27.59 -7.12 -1.36
C ASN A 308 28.26 -6.35 -2.53
N GLU A 309 27.54 -6.15 -3.64
CA GLU A 309 28.03 -5.36 -4.77
C GLU A 309 28.20 -3.88 -4.39
N LEU A 310 27.22 -3.33 -3.66
CA LEU A 310 27.25 -1.95 -3.20
C LEU A 310 28.36 -1.70 -2.17
N GLU A 311 28.57 -2.62 -1.22
CA GLU A 311 29.70 -2.55 -0.28
C GLU A 311 31.05 -2.58 -1.02
N SER A 312 31.19 -3.44 -2.01
CA SER A 312 32.38 -3.51 -2.85
C SER A 312 32.65 -2.21 -3.65
N GLU A 313 31.58 -1.55 -4.14
CA GLU A 313 31.70 -0.26 -4.81
C GLU A 313 32.06 0.87 -3.84
N ILE A 314 31.47 0.91 -2.66
CA ILE A 314 31.78 1.89 -1.61
C ILE A 314 33.25 1.75 -1.17
N GLU A 315 33.75 0.53 -0.97
CA GLU A 315 35.15 0.28 -0.66
C GLU A 315 36.10 0.76 -1.76
N LYS A 316 35.74 0.55 -3.03
CA LYS A 316 36.55 1.04 -4.18
C LYS A 316 36.58 2.57 -4.25
N ILE A 317 35.50 3.24 -3.92
CA ILE A 317 35.42 4.71 -3.90
C ILE A 317 36.19 5.27 -2.70
N ALA A 318 36.11 4.61 -1.53
CA ALA A 318 36.82 5.02 -0.33
C ALA A 318 38.36 4.81 -0.42
N ALA A 319 38.80 3.92 -1.32
CA ALA A 319 40.23 3.64 -1.59
C ALA A 319 40.86 4.58 -2.63
N GLN A 320 40.09 5.44 -3.28
CA GLN A 320 40.53 6.51 -4.19
C GLN A 320 40.61 7.87 -3.49
#